data_e83483ae5cd664f828222d880715fb0c
#
_entry.id   e83483ae5cd664f828222d880715fb0c
#
_cell.length_a   1.000
_cell.length_b   1.000
_cell.length_c   1.000
_cell.angle_alpha   90.00
_cell.angle_beta   90.00
_cell.angle_gamma   90.00
#
_symmetry.space_group_name_H-M   'P 1'
#
loop_
_entity.id
_entity.type
_entity.pdbx_description
1 polymer ?
#
loop_
_entity_poly.entity_id
_entity_poly.type
_entity_poly.pdbx_seq_one_letter_code
_entity_poly.pdbx_strand_id
1 'polypeptide(L)'
;MVNFAIVGCGHIANKHVEQIDKIEDAHLVAVCDKIPENMERFVEKYHVQAHEDLTEMLKNDDIDVVNICTPSGLHAPLTTQVANAKKHIIVEKPIALTIEDADTMIAACKENGVKLSVVHPNRFRPAVMELRKVMDEGKVGKLSHANATVRWNRNQAYYNQADWRGTKAFDGGVLMNQAIHNLDLLVWLMGDVEEVFSMDATRLRDIEAEDVSTGIVRFKNGALGVIEAATTIYPTNLEETLSVFGENGTVKIGGRTANYIEHWDIEGMEEKEVKGMIDRIESDPFGKPGHQWIIEDMISAIDENRQPIVTGDDGKKALELVLGLYRSAESHQPVKLD
;
A
#
# COMPACT_ATOMS: atom_id res chain seq x y z
N MET A 1 3.98 14.56 -21.40
CA MET A 1 4.32 15.19 -20.10
C MET A 1 3.04 15.33 -19.29
N VAL A 2 3.03 14.89 -18.04
CA VAL A 2 1.85 14.88 -17.15
C VAL A 2 2.11 15.78 -15.94
N ASN A 3 1.17 16.64 -15.63
CA ASN A 3 1.28 17.62 -14.54
C ASN A 3 0.65 17.08 -13.26
N PHE A 4 1.43 17.05 -12.20
CA PHE A 4 1.06 16.53 -10.89
C PHE A 4 0.80 17.66 -9.88
N ALA A 5 -0.13 17.43 -8.98
CA ALA A 5 -0.32 18.21 -7.77
C ALA A 5 -0.32 17.32 -6.52
N ILE A 6 0.07 17.88 -5.37
CA ILE A 6 0.08 17.17 -4.09
C ILE A 6 -0.98 17.79 -3.16
N VAL A 7 -1.77 16.94 -2.49
CA VAL A 7 -2.67 17.33 -1.40
C VAL A 7 -2.23 16.66 -0.10
N GLY A 8 -1.94 17.44 0.92
CA GLY A 8 -1.31 16.98 2.15
C GLY A 8 0.22 17.00 2.04
N CYS A 9 0.83 18.08 2.51
CA CYS A 9 2.26 18.32 2.42
C CYS A 9 3.03 17.81 3.65
N GLY A 10 2.62 16.66 4.20
CA GLY A 10 3.26 15.97 5.32
C GLY A 10 4.55 15.24 4.92
N HIS A 11 4.97 14.28 5.77
CA HIS A 11 6.23 13.55 5.55
C HIS A 11 6.23 12.73 4.25
N ILE A 12 5.12 12.04 3.93
CA ILE A 12 5.04 11.16 2.76
C ILE A 12 5.06 11.92 1.44
N ALA A 13 4.58 13.18 1.42
CA ALA A 13 4.61 14.04 0.25
C ALA A 13 6.03 14.23 -0.31
N ASN A 14 7.06 14.24 0.56
CA ASN A 14 8.45 14.33 0.10
C ASN A 14 8.82 13.18 -0.84
N LYS A 15 8.37 11.95 -0.53
CA LYS A 15 8.65 10.79 -1.40
C LYS A 15 7.99 10.93 -2.76
N HIS A 16 6.72 11.38 -2.80
CA HIS A 16 6.03 11.62 -4.06
C HIS A 16 6.74 12.67 -4.91
N VAL A 17 7.01 13.84 -4.32
CA VAL A 17 7.66 14.95 -5.01
C VAL A 17 9.05 14.57 -5.50
N GLU A 18 9.86 13.87 -4.69
CA GLU A 18 11.19 13.39 -5.08
C GLU A 18 11.15 12.42 -6.26
N GLN A 19 10.09 11.63 -6.40
CA GLN A 19 9.97 10.73 -7.55
C GLN A 19 9.40 11.44 -8.77
N ILE A 20 8.45 12.37 -8.63
CA ILE A 20 7.97 13.22 -9.72
C ILE A 20 9.15 13.98 -10.34
N ASP A 21 10.01 14.56 -9.52
CA ASP A 21 11.19 15.33 -9.96
C ASP A 21 12.23 14.50 -10.76
N LYS A 22 12.24 13.18 -10.60
CA LYS A 22 13.15 12.26 -11.31
C LYS A 22 12.63 11.76 -12.65
N ILE A 23 11.34 11.92 -12.91
CA ILE A 23 10.69 11.38 -14.11
C ILE A 23 10.57 12.47 -15.15
N GLU A 24 11.16 12.25 -16.32
CA GLU A 24 11.24 13.26 -17.40
C GLU A 24 9.83 13.71 -17.87
N ASP A 25 8.86 12.80 -17.92
CA ASP A 25 7.49 13.07 -18.34
C ASP A 25 6.54 13.50 -17.21
N ALA A 26 7.05 13.74 -16.00
CA ALA A 26 6.29 14.21 -14.84
C ALA A 26 6.70 15.61 -14.41
N HIS A 27 5.73 16.47 -14.11
CA HIS A 27 6.00 17.82 -13.64
C HIS A 27 5.12 18.18 -12.45
N LEU A 28 5.72 18.61 -11.33
CA LEU A 28 4.98 19.12 -10.19
C LEU A 28 4.58 20.58 -10.45
N VAL A 29 3.28 20.89 -10.42
CA VAL A 29 2.77 22.24 -10.71
C VAL A 29 2.12 22.92 -9.51
N ALA A 30 1.58 22.16 -8.55
CA ALA A 30 0.90 22.71 -7.38
C ALA A 30 1.01 21.83 -6.14
N VAL A 31 0.88 22.46 -4.98
CA VAL A 31 0.77 21.79 -3.67
C VAL A 31 -0.37 22.42 -2.87
N CYS A 32 -1.06 21.59 -2.06
CA CYS A 32 -2.16 22.03 -1.23
C CYS A 32 -2.05 21.46 0.19
N ASP A 33 -2.09 22.33 1.18
CA ASP A 33 -2.17 21.96 2.60
C ASP A 33 -2.88 23.06 3.37
N LYS A 34 -3.64 22.71 4.42
CA LYS A 34 -4.29 23.69 5.30
C LYS A 34 -3.30 24.46 6.19
N ILE A 35 -2.09 23.95 6.31
CA ILE A 35 -0.99 24.54 7.09
C ILE A 35 0.04 25.08 6.09
N PRO A 36 0.11 26.41 5.88
CA PRO A 36 0.99 27.02 4.88
C PRO A 36 2.46 26.62 5.02
N GLU A 37 2.95 26.51 6.24
CA GLU A 37 4.33 26.15 6.56
C GLU A 37 4.73 24.76 6.01
N ASN A 38 3.78 23.86 5.87
CA ASN A 38 4.04 22.54 5.27
C ASN A 38 4.39 22.64 3.77
N MET A 39 3.94 23.69 3.09
CA MET A 39 4.13 23.89 1.65
C MET A 39 5.44 24.64 1.31
N GLU A 40 5.96 25.47 2.21
CA GLU A 40 7.10 26.38 1.96
C GLU A 40 8.27 25.66 1.31
N ARG A 41 8.70 24.49 1.82
CA ARG A 41 9.83 23.74 1.29
C ARG A 41 9.64 23.28 -0.16
N PHE A 42 8.41 23.04 -0.60
CA PHE A 42 8.10 22.65 -1.98
C PHE A 42 8.06 23.85 -2.89
N VAL A 43 7.48 24.97 -2.43
CA VAL A 43 7.46 26.24 -3.17
C VAL A 43 8.88 26.77 -3.40
N GLU A 44 9.72 26.78 -2.36
CA GLU A 44 11.10 27.25 -2.45
C GLU A 44 11.95 26.40 -3.40
N LYS A 45 11.81 25.07 -3.31
CA LYS A 45 12.67 24.13 -4.05
C LYS A 45 12.19 23.91 -5.48
N TYR A 46 10.88 23.81 -5.71
CA TYR A 46 10.31 23.39 -7.00
C TYR A 46 9.57 24.51 -7.73
N HIS A 47 9.46 25.70 -7.11
CA HIS A 47 8.79 26.88 -7.68
C HIS A 47 7.35 26.64 -8.12
N VAL A 48 6.60 25.87 -7.34
CA VAL A 48 5.22 25.45 -7.60
C VAL A 48 4.21 26.39 -6.94
N GLN A 49 2.96 26.34 -7.39
CA GLN A 49 1.87 27.08 -6.79
C GLN A 49 1.45 26.44 -5.46
N ALA A 50 1.21 27.25 -4.42
CA ALA A 50 0.70 26.81 -3.14
C ALA A 50 -0.75 27.23 -2.94
N HIS A 51 -1.58 26.32 -2.44
CA HIS A 51 -3.00 26.56 -2.17
C HIS A 51 -3.37 26.05 -0.78
N GLU A 52 -4.10 26.84 0.00
CA GLU A 52 -4.65 26.41 1.28
C GLU A 52 -6.00 25.69 1.13
N ASP A 53 -6.64 25.83 -0.03
CA ASP A 53 -7.93 25.22 -0.35
C ASP A 53 -7.85 24.38 -1.63
N LEU A 54 -8.32 23.14 -1.51
CA LEU A 54 -8.33 22.19 -2.64
C LEU A 54 -9.22 22.66 -3.79
N THR A 55 -10.37 23.31 -3.49
CA THR A 55 -11.29 23.80 -4.52
C THR A 55 -10.62 24.86 -5.39
N GLU A 56 -9.80 25.72 -4.78
CA GLU A 56 -9.04 26.73 -5.51
C GLU A 56 -7.93 26.08 -6.36
N MET A 57 -7.20 25.10 -5.82
CA MET A 57 -6.18 24.37 -6.58
C MET A 57 -6.77 23.66 -7.81
N LEU A 58 -7.94 23.04 -7.66
CA LEU A 58 -8.60 22.27 -8.73
C LEU A 58 -9.16 23.15 -9.88
N LYS A 59 -9.19 24.46 -9.73
CA LYS A 59 -9.49 25.40 -10.84
C LYS A 59 -8.35 25.51 -11.86
N ASN A 60 -7.16 25.00 -11.52
CA ASN A 60 -6.03 24.95 -12.43
C ASN A 60 -6.25 23.81 -13.44
N ASP A 61 -6.55 24.16 -14.69
CA ASP A 61 -6.80 23.21 -15.79
C ASP A 61 -5.53 22.44 -16.18
N ASP A 62 -4.34 22.96 -15.89
CA ASP A 62 -3.07 22.32 -16.22
C ASP A 62 -2.77 21.08 -15.35
N ILE A 63 -3.46 20.87 -14.24
CA ILE A 63 -3.28 19.69 -13.40
C ILE A 63 -3.94 18.47 -14.05
N ASP A 64 -3.18 17.39 -14.26
CA ASP A 64 -3.67 16.12 -14.78
C ASP A 64 -3.92 15.10 -13.66
N VAL A 65 -3.01 15.00 -12.69
CA VAL A 65 -3.02 14.02 -11.60
C VAL A 65 -2.86 14.70 -10.25
N VAL A 66 -3.66 14.28 -9.27
CA VAL A 66 -3.55 14.72 -7.88
C VAL A 66 -3.11 13.55 -7.00
N ASN A 67 -1.98 13.71 -6.30
CA ASN A 67 -1.52 12.76 -5.30
C ASN A 67 -2.07 13.15 -3.93
N ILE A 68 -2.88 12.28 -3.32
CA ILE A 68 -3.49 12.51 -2.00
C ILE A 68 -2.60 11.86 -0.94
N CYS A 69 -1.95 12.70 -0.14
CA CYS A 69 -0.94 12.35 0.87
C CYS A 69 -1.37 12.77 2.30
N THR A 70 -2.66 12.88 2.52
CA THR A 70 -3.28 13.29 3.79
C THR A 70 -3.41 12.11 4.78
N PRO A 71 -3.82 12.33 6.04
CA PRO A 71 -4.29 11.24 6.90
C PRO A 71 -5.43 10.45 6.26
N SER A 72 -5.46 9.13 6.53
CA SER A 72 -6.32 8.17 5.81
C SER A 72 -7.82 8.47 5.88
N GLY A 73 -8.30 9.00 7.01
CA GLY A 73 -9.71 9.41 7.16
C GLY A 73 -10.16 10.55 6.25
N LEU A 74 -9.22 11.22 5.56
CA LEU A 74 -9.53 12.29 4.59
C LEU A 74 -9.46 11.83 3.13
N HIS A 75 -9.06 10.60 2.85
CA HIS A 75 -8.88 10.11 1.48
C HIS A 75 -10.18 10.15 0.67
N ALA A 76 -11.29 9.65 1.23
CA ALA A 76 -12.54 9.54 0.49
C ALA A 76 -13.15 10.89 0.07
N PRO A 77 -13.34 11.89 0.95
CA PRO A 77 -13.89 13.18 0.54
C PRO A 77 -12.97 13.91 -0.44
N LEU A 78 -11.65 13.83 -0.26
CA LEU A 78 -10.70 14.49 -1.17
C LEU A 78 -10.66 13.81 -2.54
N THR A 79 -10.63 12.46 -2.59
CA THR A 79 -10.70 11.70 -3.85
C THR A 79 -11.96 12.02 -4.63
N THR A 80 -13.13 12.07 -3.96
CA THR A 80 -14.40 12.40 -4.60
C THR A 80 -14.38 13.82 -5.18
N GLN A 81 -13.83 14.78 -4.46
CA GLN A 81 -13.69 16.17 -4.92
C GLN A 81 -12.75 16.27 -6.14
N VAL A 82 -11.62 15.58 -6.12
CA VAL A 82 -10.66 15.53 -7.24
C VAL A 82 -11.27 14.84 -8.46
N ALA A 83 -11.96 13.72 -8.26
CA ALA A 83 -12.65 13.00 -9.34
C ALA A 83 -13.71 13.87 -10.02
N ASN A 84 -14.51 14.62 -9.23
CA ASN A 84 -15.53 15.55 -9.75
C ASN A 84 -14.91 16.72 -10.56
N ALA A 85 -13.67 17.08 -10.26
CA ALA A 85 -12.88 18.03 -11.05
C ALA A 85 -12.21 17.37 -12.28
N LYS A 86 -12.49 16.08 -12.54
CA LYS A 86 -11.99 15.29 -13.68
C LYS A 86 -10.47 15.18 -13.74
N LYS A 87 -9.81 15.14 -12.56
CA LYS A 87 -8.37 14.87 -12.45
C LYS A 87 -8.14 13.42 -12.05
N HIS A 88 -7.08 12.79 -12.57
CA HIS A 88 -6.64 11.46 -12.16
C HIS A 88 -6.08 11.47 -10.73
N ILE A 89 -6.10 10.33 -10.03
CA ILE A 89 -5.78 10.26 -8.62
C ILE A 89 -4.75 9.18 -8.32
N ILE A 90 -3.73 9.52 -7.54
CA ILE A 90 -2.89 8.59 -6.80
C ILE A 90 -3.18 8.84 -5.31
N VAL A 91 -3.69 7.85 -4.59
CA VAL A 91 -4.02 7.98 -3.16
C VAL A 91 -3.11 7.11 -2.31
N GLU A 92 -2.62 7.65 -1.19
CA GLU A 92 -1.87 6.88 -0.20
C GLU A 92 -2.72 5.75 0.42
N LYS A 93 -2.02 4.74 0.91
CA LYS A 93 -2.65 3.63 1.63
C LYS A 93 -2.98 4.01 3.09
N PRO A 94 -3.98 3.36 3.71
CA PRO A 94 -5.03 2.56 3.05
C PRO A 94 -5.88 3.41 2.12
N ILE A 95 -6.52 2.80 1.14
CA ILE A 95 -7.41 3.56 0.22
C ILE A 95 -8.43 4.40 0.99
N ALA A 96 -9.03 3.79 2.02
CA ALA A 96 -10.00 4.40 2.94
C ALA A 96 -9.95 3.69 4.30
N LEU A 97 -10.81 4.09 5.26
CA LEU A 97 -10.98 3.42 6.55
C LEU A 97 -12.24 2.55 6.61
N THR A 98 -13.16 2.69 5.64
CA THR A 98 -14.37 1.88 5.51
C THR A 98 -14.54 1.39 4.07
N ILE A 99 -15.32 0.31 3.88
CA ILE A 99 -15.63 -0.21 2.54
C ILE A 99 -16.52 0.77 1.78
N GLU A 100 -17.47 1.39 2.45
CA GLU A 100 -18.38 2.38 1.87
C GLU A 100 -17.62 3.59 1.30
N ASP A 101 -16.60 4.05 1.99
CA ASP A 101 -15.73 5.13 1.51
C ASP A 101 -14.91 4.69 0.29
N ALA A 102 -14.33 3.48 0.32
CA ALA A 102 -13.59 2.93 -0.81
C ALA A 102 -14.49 2.78 -2.05
N ASP A 103 -15.71 2.26 -1.88
CA ASP A 103 -16.70 2.13 -2.95
C ASP A 103 -17.10 3.50 -3.51
N THR A 104 -17.29 4.49 -2.65
CA THR A 104 -17.59 5.87 -3.05
C THR A 104 -16.46 6.46 -3.90
N MET A 105 -15.21 6.26 -3.50
CA MET A 105 -14.03 6.72 -4.25
C MET A 105 -13.95 6.07 -5.63
N ILE A 106 -14.10 4.73 -5.69
CA ILE A 106 -14.04 3.96 -6.93
C ILE A 106 -15.19 4.38 -7.87
N ALA A 107 -16.41 4.51 -7.34
CA ALA A 107 -17.58 4.94 -8.10
C ALA A 107 -17.40 6.37 -8.67
N ALA A 108 -16.97 7.33 -7.85
CA ALA A 108 -16.72 8.69 -8.27
C ALA A 108 -15.68 8.78 -9.41
N CYS A 109 -14.60 8.01 -9.31
CA CYS A 109 -13.58 7.95 -10.37
C CYS A 109 -14.13 7.35 -11.66
N LYS A 110 -14.91 6.27 -11.56
CA LYS A 110 -15.54 5.61 -12.70
C LYS A 110 -16.56 6.53 -13.39
N GLU A 111 -17.43 7.20 -12.64
CA GLU A 111 -18.45 8.10 -13.15
C GLU A 111 -17.83 9.31 -13.88
N ASN A 112 -16.70 9.80 -13.41
CA ASN A 112 -16.00 10.92 -14.01
C ASN A 112 -14.98 10.52 -15.10
N GLY A 113 -14.79 9.21 -15.35
CA GLY A 113 -13.87 8.70 -16.36
C GLY A 113 -12.39 8.95 -16.00
N VAL A 114 -12.07 9.07 -14.72
CA VAL A 114 -10.69 9.29 -14.22
C VAL A 114 -10.12 8.01 -13.61
N LYS A 115 -8.80 7.92 -13.58
CA LYS A 115 -8.06 6.77 -13.06
C LYS A 115 -7.76 6.96 -11.58
N LEU A 116 -7.84 5.86 -10.81
CA LEU A 116 -7.51 5.81 -9.40
C LEU A 116 -6.44 4.75 -9.18
N SER A 117 -5.27 5.15 -8.67
CA SER A 117 -4.20 4.26 -8.23
C SER A 117 -3.99 4.37 -6.73
N VAL A 118 -3.83 3.22 -6.06
CA VAL A 118 -3.53 3.16 -4.63
C VAL A 118 -2.04 2.88 -4.42
N VAL A 119 -1.42 3.52 -3.44
CA VAL A 119 0.02 3.41 -3.19
C VAL A 119 0.34 2.12 -2.43
N HIS A 120 0.59 1.02 -3.16
CA HIS A 120 1.14 -0.23 -2.64
C HIS A 120 2.54 -0.50 -3.22
N PRO A 121 3.57 0.23 -2.77
CA PRO A 121 4.89 0.25 -3.39
C PRO A 121 5.65 -1.08 -3.25
N ASN A 122 5.27 -1.93 -2.29
CA ASN A 122 5.91 -3.21 -2.04
C ASN A 122 5.69 -4.22 -3.17
N ARG A 123 4.63 -4.07 -3.99
CA ARG A 123 4.40 -4.90 -5.18
C ARG A 123 5.53 -4.78 -6.21
N PHE A 124 6.27 -3.68 -6.21
CA PHE A 124 7.33 -3.38 -7.17
C PHE A 124 8.74 -3.70 -6.64
N ARG A 125 8.87 -4.36 -5.50
CA ARG A 125 10.17 -4.84 -5.02
C ARG A 125 10.66 -6.01 -5.88
N PRO A 126 11.96 -6.05 -6.24
CA PRO A 126 12.49 -7.07 -7.12
C PRO A 126 12.14 -8.51 -6.70
N ALA A 127 12.29 -8.84 -5.42
CA ALA A 127 11.95 -10.17 -4.89
C ALA A 127 10.46 -10.51 -5.04
N VAL A 128 9.58 -9.52 -4.81
CA VAL A 128 8.13 -9.66 -4.92
C VAL A 128 7.70 -9.82 -6.39
N MET A 129 8.31 -9.05 -7.30
CA MET A 129 8.03 -9.14 -8.74
C MET A 129 8.43 -10.51 -9.30
N GLU A 130 9.58 -11.07 -8.88
CA GLU A 130 9.98 -12.42 -9.31
C GLU A 130 9.01 -13.48 -8.77
N LEU A 131 8.57 -13.38 -7.51
CA LEU A 131 7.54 -14.29 -6.98
C LEU A 131 6.24 -14.18 -7.76
N ARG A 132 5.76 -12.98 -8.02
CA ARG A 132 4.54 -12.77 -8.81
C ARG A 132 4.67 -13.40 -10.20
N LYS A 133 5.78 -13.19 -10.88
CA LYS A 133 6.05 -13.75 -12.19
C LYS A 133 5.93 -15.28 -12.21
N VAL A 134 6.58 -15.99 -11.29
CA VAL A 134 6.52 -17.46 -11.26
C VAL A 134 5.15 -18.00 -10.86
N MET A 135 4.37 -17.22 -10.08
CA MET A 135 2.99 -17.54 -9.78
C MET A 135 2.08 -17.35 -10.98
N ASP A 136 2.23 -16.28 -11.75
CA ASP A 136 1.49 -16.03 -12.99
C ASP A 136 1.80 -17.08 -14.07
N GLU A 137 3.04 -17.59 -14.09
CA GLU A 137 3.46 -18.70 -14.95
C GLU A 137 2.95 -20.08 -14.45
N GLY A 138 2.27 -20.12 -13.29
CA GLY A 138 1.74 -21.36 -12.69
C GLY A 138 2.80 -22.30 -12.12
N LYS A 139 4.07 -21.88 -12.02
CA LYS A 139 5.19 -22.71 -11.59
C LYS A 139 5.11 -23.18 -10.14
N VAL A 140 4.43 -22.41 -9.29
CA VAL A 140 4.24 -22.78 -7.86
C VAL A 140 3.23 -23.93 -7.71
N GLY A 141 2.42 -24.20 -8.74
CA GLY A 141 1.37 -25.21 -8.73
C GLY A 141 0.19 -24.82 -7.85
N LYS A 142 -0.57 -25.82 -7.38
CA LYS A 142 -1.71 -25.61 -6.50
C LYS A 142 -1.25 -25.04 -5.17
N LEU A 143 -1.79 -23.88 -4.78
CA LEU A 143 -1.43 -23.21 -3.54
C LEU A 143 -1.95 -23.99 -2.33
N SER A 144 -1.08 -24.22 -1.36
CA SER A 144 -1.38 -24.87 -0.07
C SER A 144 -1.69 -23.84 1.00
N HIS A 145 -0.72 -23.00 1.31
CA HIS A 145 -0.86 -21.94 2.32
C HIS A 145 0.17 -20.83 2.15
N ALA A 146 0.01 -19.75 2.93
CA ALA A 146 0.97 -18.65 2.99
C ALA A 146 1.08 -18.09 4.41
N ASN A 147 2.20 -17.44 4.71
CA ASN A 147 2.40 -16.72 5.97
C ASN A 147 2.82 -15.29 5.68
N ALA A 148 2.13 -14.33 6.32
CA ALA A 148 2.44 -12.91 6.28
C ALA A 148 2.82 -12.43 7.68
N THR A 149 4.02 -11.92 7.85
CA THR A 149 4.55 -11.53 9.17
C THR A 149 5.14 -10.14 9.12
N VAL A 150 4.71 -9.28 10.04
CA VAL A 150 5.27 -7.93 10.26
C VAL A 150 5.64 -7.78 11.72
N ARG A 151 6.93 -7.80 12.02
CA ARG A 151 7.50 -7.64 13.36
C ARG A 151 8.32 -6.37 13.43
N TRP A 152 7.62 -5.26 13.62
CA TRP A 152 8.22 -3.94 13.62
C TRP A 152 8.23 -3.28 15.00
N ASN A 153 9.06 -2.27 15.14
CA ASN A 153 9.03 -1.35 16.27
C ASN A 153 8.38 -0.02 15.86
N ARG A 154 7.36 0.36 16.58
CA ARG A 154 6.88 1.74 16.68
C ARG A 154 6.77 2.06 18.16
N ASN A 155 7.74 2.80 18.68
CA ASN A 155 7.74 3.21 20.08
C ASN A 155 6.71 4.32 20.33
N GLN A 156 6.48 4.68 21.60
CA GLN A 156 5.50 5.73 21.93
C GLN A 156 5.85 7.09 21.31
N ALA A 157 7.16 7.39 21.19
CA ALA A 157 7.60 8.64 20.55
C ALA A 157 7.18 8.73 19.06
N TYR A 158 7.04 7.60 18.36
CA TYR A 158 6.50 7.57 17.00
C TYR A 158 5.02 7.98 16.99
N TYR A 159 4.21 7.46 17.90
CA TYR A 159 2.78 7.81 17.98
C TYR A 159 2.57 9.25 18.43
N ASN A 160 3.42 9.76 19.33
CA ASN A 160 3.36 11.14 19.84
C ASN A 160 3.80 12.21 18.80
N GLN A 161 4.21 11.83 17.59
CA GLN A 161 4.56 12.79 16.52
C GLN A 161 3.36 13.57 15.99
N ALA A 162 2.14 13.02 16.10
CA ALA A 162 0.92 13.67 15.65
C ALA A 162 -0.30 13.05 16.35
N ASP A 163 -1.26 13.88 16.73
CA ASP A 163 -2.45 13.50 17.50
C ASP A 163 -3.36 12.47 16.77
N TRP A 164 -3.28 12.38 15.46
CA TRP A 164 -4.08 11.44 14.68
C TRP A 164 -3.50 10.01 14.66
N ARG A 165 -2.20 9.84 15.04
CA ARG A 165 -1.54 8.52 14.98
C ARG A 165 -2.10 7.56 16.01
N GLY A 166 -2.38 6.33 15.59
CA GLY A 166 -2.95 5.28 16.44
C GLY A 166 -4.40 5.50 16.83
N THR A 167 -5.07 6.52 16.27
CA THR A 167 -6.51 6.72 16.44
C THR A 167 -7.30 5.88 15.44
N LYS A 168 -8.46 5.37 15.83
CA LYS A 168 -9.33 4.59 14.93
C LYS A 168 -9.91 5.44 13.80
N ALA A 169 -10.12 6.73 14.04
CA ALA A 169 -10.76 7.62 13.08
C ALA A 169 -9.86 8.09 11.91
N PHE A 170 -8.52 8.07 12.08
CA PHE A 170 -7.61 8.66 11.08
C PHE A 170 -6.45 7.78 10.66
N ASP A 171 -6.07 6.76 11.45
CA ASP A 171 -4.86 5.97 11.22
C ASP A 171 -5.09 4.46 11.29
N GLY A 172 -5.82 3.99 12.31
CA GLY A 172 -5.90 2.59 12.68
C GLY A 172 -4.66 2.10 13.46
N GLY A 173 -4.56 0.78 13.64
CA GLY A 173 -3.48 0.13 14.34
C GLY A 173 -2.43 -0.50 13.42
N VAL A 174 -1.79 -1.56 13.93
CA VAL A 174 -0.73 -2.25 13.18
C VAL A 174 -1.23 -2.83 11.86
N LEU A 175 -2.45 -3.39 11.83
CA LEU A 175 -3.00 -3.98 10.60
C LEU A 175 -3.23 -2.92 9.53
N MET A 176 -3.89 -1.81 9.90
CA MET A 176 -4.31 -0.77 8.97
C MET A 176 -3.15 0.09 8.47
N ASN A 177 -2.16 0.38 9.31
CA ASN A 177 -1.09 1.31 8.95
C ASN A 177 0.19 0.60 8.50
N GLN A 178 0.73 -0.32 9.30
CA GLN A 178 2.04 -0.94 9.02
C GLN A 178 1.90 -2.22 8.20
N ALA A 179 1.03 -3.14 8.63
CA ALA A 179 0.94 -4.46 8.01
C ALA A 179 0.18 -4.46 6.69
N ILE A 180 -0.63 -3.44 6.39
CA ILE A 180 -1.43 -3.39 5.16
C ILE A 180 -0.58 -3.58 3.89
N HIS A 181 0.67 -3.18 3.88
CA HIS A 181 1.58 -3.43 2.76
C HIS A 181 1.86 -4.92 2.53
N ASN A 182 2.04 -5.67 3.63
CA ASN A 182 2.27 -7.11 3.58
C ASN A 182 0.97 -7.87 3.33
N LEU A 183 -0.15 -7.37 3.89
CA LEU A 183 -1.48 -7.93 3.67
C LEU A 183 -1.96 -7.71 2.23
N ASP A 184 -1.63 -6.59 1.61
CA ASP A 184 -1.83 -6.36 0.18
C ASP A 184 -1.09 -7.41 -0.66
N LEU A 185 0.18 -7.67 -0.37
CA LEU A 185 0.96 -8.71 -1.05
C LEU A 185 0.33 -10.09 -0.85
N LEU A 186 -0.12 -10.40 0.36
CA LEU A 186 -0.77 -11.68 0.67
C LEU A 186 -2.01 -11.89 -0.20
N VAL A 187 -2.91 -10.90 -0.26
CA VAL A 187 -4.14 -10.99 -1.07
C VAL A 187 -3.81 -11.00 -2.56
N TRP A 188 -2.88 -10.16 -3.01
CA TRP A 188 -2.48 -10.07 -4.41
C TRP A 188 -1.89 -11.38 -4.95
N LEU A 189 -1.15 -12.12 -4.11
CA LEU A 189 -0.51 -13.38 -4.50
C LEU A 189 -1.44 -14.59 -4.30
N MET A 190 -2.20 -14.62 -3.21
CA MET A 190 -3.01 -15.80 -2.84
C MET A 190 -4.44 -15.76 -3.39
N GLY A 191 -4.90 -14.59 -3.84
CA GLY A 191 -6.27 -14.38 -4.35
C GLY A 191 -7.27 -13.95 -3.27
N ASP A 192 -8.55 -13.97 -3.62
CA ASP A 192 -9.64 -13.45 -2.79
C ASP A 192 -9.79 -14.26 -1.50
N VAL A 193 -10.06 -13.54 -0.42
CA VAL A 193 -10.30 -14.12 0.91
C VAL A 193 -11.75 -14.58 1.02
N GLU A 194 -11.97 -15.75 1.61
CA GLU A 194 -13.29 -16.28 1.93
C GLU A 194 -13.68 -16.03 3.38
N GLU A 195 -12.75 -16.31 4.32
CA GLU A 195 -13.02 -16.27 5.76
C GLU A 195 -11.76 -15.94 6.55
N VAL A 196 -11.92 -15.21 7.65
CA VAL A 196 -10.83 -14.89 8.59
C VAL A 196 -11.23 -15.16 10.04
N PHE A 197 -10.23 -15.45 10.90
CA PHE A 197 -10.36 -15.44 12.35
C PHE A 197 -9.11 -14.78 12.96
N SER A 198 -9.29 -13.86 13.91
CA SER A 198 -8.19 -13.11 14.51
C SER A 198 -8.39 -12.75 15.98
N MET A 199 -7.28 -12.35 16.60
CA MET A 199 -7.22 -11.74 17.93
C MET A 199 -6.32 -10.52 17.87
N ASP A 200 -6.81 -9.39 18.38
CA ASP A 200 -6.12 -8.11 18.44
C ASP A 200 -5.96 -7.66 19.89
N ALA A 201 -4.92 -6.91 20.16
CA ALA A 201 -4.72 -6.28 21.47
C ALA A 201 -3.87 -5.02 21.37
N THR A 202 -4.11 -4.07 22.27
CA THR A 202 -3.19 -2.97 22.57
C THR A 202 -2.43 -3.34 23.83
N ARG A 203 -1.15 -3.68 23.72
CA ARG A 203 -0.37 -4.30 24.80
C ARG A 203 0.68 -3.37 25.40
N LEU A 204 1.39 -2.60 24.57
CA LEU A 204 2.57 -1.87 24.99
C LEU A 204 2.55 -0.38 24.59
N ARG A 205 1.58 0.05 23.78
CA ARG A 205 1.46 1.44 23.33
C ARG A 205 0.23 2.09 23.92
N ASP A 206 0.31 3.38 24.20
CA ASP A 206 -0.83 4.19 24.60
C ASP A 206 -1.48 4.76 23.34
N ILE A 207 -2.35 3.96 22.72
CA ILE A 207 -3.09 4.28 21.50
C ILE A 207 -4.49 3.64 21.55
N GLU A 208 -5.42 4.13 20.73
CA GLU A 208 -6.80 3.59 20.67
C GLU A 208 -6.88 2.25 19.91
N ALA A 209 -6.04 2.11 18.89
CA ALA A 209 -6.05 0.93 18.03
C ALA A 209 -5.10 -0.15 18.54
N GLU A 210 -5.04 -1.29 17.86
CA GLU A 210 -4.20 -2.42 18.22
C GLU A 210 -2.71 -2.19 17.88
N ASP A 211 -1.81 -2.68 18.74
CA ASP A 211 -0.37 -2.72 18.48
C ASP A 211 0.17 -4.13 18.19
N VAL A 212 -0.71 -5.14 18.34
CA VAL A 212 -0.44 -6.54 17.96
C VAL A 212 -1.74 -7.22 17.49
N SER A 213 -1.62 -7.98 16.39
CA SER A 213 -2.69 -8.82 15.84
C SER A 213 -2.13 -10.16 15.35
N THR A 214 -2.92 -11.23 15.53
CA THR A 214 -2.66 -12.55 14.97
C THR A 214 -3.92 -13.10 14.34
N GLY A 215 -3.80 -13.73 13.16
CA GLY A 215 -4.97 -14.23 12.46
C GLY A 215 -4.69 -15.41 11.53
N ILE A 216 -5.77 -16.07 11.13
CA ILE A 216 -5.79 -17.11 10.10
C ILE A 216 -6.77 -16.72 9.00
N VAL A 217 -6.47 -17.14 7.79
CA VAL A 217 -7.24 -16.81 6.58
C VAL A 217 -7.54 -18.08 5.81
N ARG A 218 -8.74 -18.17 5.24
CA ARG A 218 -9.10 -19.09 4.16
C ARG A 218 -9.30 -18.29 2.88
N PHE A 219 -8.63 -18.68 1.82
CA PHE A 219 -8.82 -18.09 0.49
C PHE A 219 -9.90 -18.84 -0.30
N LYS A 220 -10.56 -18.15 -1.25
CA LYS A 220 -11.61 -18.74 -2.12
C LYS A 220 -11.11 -19.94 -2.94
N ASN A 221 -9.80 -20.02 -3.22
CA ASN A 221 -9.15 -21.16 -3.89
C ASN A 221 -8.88 -22.36 -2.95
N GLY A 222 -9.23 -22.26 -1.66
CA GLY A 222 -9.08 -23.27 -0.63
C GLY A 222 -7.73 -23.25 0.10
N ALA A 223 -6.78 -22.43 -0.30
CA ALA A 223 -5.52 -22.24 0.44
C ALA A 223 -5.76 -21.58 1.80
N LEU A 224 -4.82 -21.77 2.72
CA LEU A 224 -4.87 -21.16 4.06
C LEU A 224 -3.81 -20.07 4.21
N GLY A 225 -4.01 -19.17 5.17
CA GLY A 225 -3.03 -18.14 5.52
C GLY A 225 -2.86 -17.95 7.01
N VAL A 226 -1.67 -17.53 7.42
CA VAL A 226 -1.36 -17.10 8.79
C VAL A 226 -0.85 -15.68 8.75
N ILE A 227 -1.35 -14.85 9.65
CA ILE A 227 -0.98 -13.43 9.78
C ILE A 227 -0.46 -13.18 11.18
N GLU A 228 0.69 -12.53 11.28
CA GLU A 228 1.23 -11.96 12.50
C GLU A 228 1.67 -10.52 12.23
N ALA A 229 1.11 -9.58 12.98
CA ALA A 229 1.46 -8.17 12.85
C ALA A 229 1.67 -7.54 14.23
N ALA A 230 2.82 -6.92 14.45
CA ALA A 230 3.15 -6.26 15.71
C ALA A 230 4.02 -5.01 15.49
N THR A 231 3.73 -3.94 16.26
CA THR A 231 4.60 -2.77 16.40
C THR A 231 5.37 -2.75 17.72
N THR A 232 5.27 -3.83 18.48
CA THR A 232 5.79 -3.95 19.85
C THR A 232 7.21 -4.53 19.94
N ILE A 233 7.86 -4.77 18.81
CA ILE A 233 9.18 -5.42 18.77
C ILE A 233 10.28 -4.49 19.30
N TYR A 234 11.15 -5.03 20.16
CA TYR A 234 12.26 -4.28 20.77
C TYR A 234 13.62 -4.75 20.23
N PRO A 235 14.57 -3.86 20.01
CA PRO A 235 14.47 -2.39 20.09
C PRO A 235 14.16 -1.74 18.73
N THR A 236 14.17 -2.49 17.62
CA THR A 236 13.99 -2.03 16.23
C THR A 236 13.17 -3.02 15.44
N ASN A 237 12.83 -2.68 14.19
CA ASN A 237 12.20 -3.63 13.28
C ASN A 237 13.03 -4.91 13.15
N LEU A 238 12.39 -6.05 13.37
CA LEU A 238 13.02 -7.36 13.23
C LEU A 238 12.91 -7.84 11.78
N GLU A 239 11.69 -8.00 11.29
CA GLU A 239 11.41 -8.54 9.96
C GLU A 239 10.05 -8.10 9.40
N GLU A 240 9.96 -8.16 8.08
CA GLU A 240 8.73 -8.24 7.32
C GLU A 240 8.90 -9.39 6.32
N THR A 241 8.08 -10.45 6.45
CA THR A 241 8.22 -11.65 5.64
C THR A 241 6.91 -12.06 4.99
N LEU A 242 7.04 -12.70 3.82
CA LEU A 242 5.94 -13.35 3.12
C LEU A 242 6.43 -14.69 2.60
N SER A 243 5.78 -15.78 3.02
CA SER A 243 6.08 -17.13 2.56
C SER A 243 4.90 -17.70 1.79
N VAL A 244 5.15 -18.32 0.65
CA VAL A 244 4.15 -18.97 -0.19
C VAL A 244 4.56 -20.43 -0.42
N PHE A 245 3.61 -21.33 -0.20
CA PHE A 245 3.79 -22.78 -0.31
C PHE A 245 2.77 -23.35 -1.27
N GLY A 246 3.25 -23.97 -2.33
CA GLY A 246 2.44 -24.65 -3.32
C GLY A 246 2.91 -26.07 -3.57
N GLU A 247 2.23 -26.76 -4.46
CA GLU A 247 2.50 -28.16 -4.83
C GLU A 247 3.92 -28.33 -5.38
N ASN A 248 4.38 -27.35 -6.19
CA ASN A 248 5.63 -27.40 -6.94
C ASN A 248 6.59 -26.27 -6.54
N GLY A 249 6.30 -25.52 -5.45
CA GLY A 249 7.16 -24.40 -5.09
C GLY A 249 7.02 -23.98 -3.64
N THR A 250 8.15 -23.60 -3.06
CA THR A 250 8.26 -22.96 -1.75
C THR A 250 9.10 -21.70 -1.90
N VAL A 251 8.53 -20.56 -1.54
CA VAL A 251 9.22 -19.27 -1.60
C VAL A 251 9.05 -18.54 -0.28
N LYS A 252 10.13 -17.97 0.26
CA LYS A 252 10.12 -17.03 1.37
C LYS A 252 10.84 -15.76 0.99
N ILE A 253 10.12 -14.66 0.97
CA ILE A 253 10.64 -13.31 0.89
C ILE A 253 10.73 -12.77 2.31
N GLY A 254 11.84 -12.12 2.67
CA GLY A 254 12.09 -11.66 4.02
C GLY A 254 12.98 -10.43 4.08
N GLY A 255 13.72 -10.31 5.19
CA GLY A 255 14.46 -9.12 5.56
C GLY A 255 13.61 -8.16 6.38
N ARG A 256 14.14 -6.95 6.62
CA ARG A 256 13.42 -5.96 7.46
C ARG A 256 12.18 -5.37 6.81
N THR A 257 12.03 -5.51 5.50
CA THR A 257 10.98 -4.88 4.70
C THR A 257 10.56 -5.73 3.50
N ALA A 258 10.61 -7.06 3.58
CA ALA A 258 10.26 -8.01 2.49
C ALA A 258 10.98 -7.71 1.17
N ASN A 259 12.29 -7.54 1.21
CA ASN A 259 13.09 -7.11 0.07
C ASN A 259 14.24 -8.07 -0.30
N TYR A 260 14.35 -9.22 0.40
CA TYR A 260 15.31 -10.28 0.11
C TYR A 260 14.60 -11.60 -0.13
N ILE A 261 15.22 -12.49 -0.91
CA ILE A 261 14.81 -13.88 -1.03
C ILE A 261 15.55 -14.68 0.02
N GLU A 262 14.82 -15.19 1.03
CA GLU A 262 15.38 -16.04 2.08
C GLU A 262 15.32 -17.53 1.73
N HIS A 263 14.35 -17.91 0.89
CA HIS A 263 14.21 -19.27 0.39
C HIS A 263 13.51 -19.24 -0.98
N TRP A 264 14.00 -20.09 -1.91
CA TRP A 264 13.42 -20.22 -3.24
C TRP A 264 13.67 -21.61 -3.81
N ASP A 265 12.65 -22.44 -3.76
CA ASP A 265 12.62 -23.76 -4.39
C ASP A 265 11.38 -23.88 -5.27
N ILE A 266 11.56 -24.00 -6.56
CA ILE A 266 10.48 -24.19 -7.54
C ILE A 266 10.90 -25.31 -8.51
N GLU A 267 10.00 -26.30 -8.69
CA GLU A 267 10.22 -27.42 -9.57
C GLU A 267 10.57 -26.98 -11.00
N GLY A 268 11.63 -27.55 -11.56
CA GLY A 268 12.07 -27.27 -12.91
C GLY A 268 12.91 -25.99 -13.08
N MET A 269 13.19 -25.22 -12.02
CA MET A 269 14.16 -24.13 -12.07
C MET A 269 15.57 -24.64 -11.79
N GLU A 270 16.54 -24.25 -12.62
CA GLU A 270 17.93 -24.64 -12.44
C GLU A 270 18.57 -23.83 -11.28
N GLU A 271 19.38 -24.50 -10.45
CA GLU A 271 20.09 -23.88 -9.31
C GLU A 271 20.90 -22.63 -9.72
N LYS A 272 21.53 -22.69 -10.90
CA LYS A 272 22.32 -21.56 -11.43
C LYS A 272 21.43 -20.34 -11.77
N GLU A 273 20.23 -20.57 -12.30
CA GLU A 273 19.25 -19.51 -12.59
C GLU A 273 18.77 -18.85 -11.30
N VAL A 274 18.36 -19.67 -10.31
CA VAL A 274 17.91 -19.20 -9.00
C VAL A 274 19.02 -18.41 -8.30
N LYS A 275 20.25 -18.92 -8.29
CA LYS A 275 21.38 -18.21 -7.72
C LYS A 275 21.64 -16.87 -8.40
N GLY A 276 21.66 -16.83 -9.72
CA GLY A 276 21.84 -15.57 -10.47
C GLY A 276 20.74 -14.54 -10.23
N MET A 277 19.51 -14.99 -10.02
CA MET A 277 18.38 -14.14 -9.63
C MET A 277 18.59 -13.57 -8.20
N ILE A 278 18.94 -14.42 -7.23
CA ILE A 278 19.20 -13.99 -5.83
C ILE A 278 20.37 -13.01 -5.79
N ASP A 279 21.49 -13.30 -6.43
CA ASP A 279 22.66 -12.41 -6.47
C ASP A 279 22.31 -11.03 -7.05
N ARG A 280 21.46 -10.98 -8.09
CA ARG A 280 20.98 -9.73 -8.69
C ARG A 280 20.11 -8.93 -7.71
N ILE A 281 19.18 -9.59 -7.00
CA ILE A 281 18.31 -8.96 -6.02
C ILE A 281 19.11 -8.47 -4.81
N GLU A 282 20.07 -9.26 -4.33
CA GLU A 282 20.94 -8.86 -3.21
C GLU A 282 21.80 -7.64 -3.53
N SER A 283 22.20 -7.47 -4.80
CA SER A 283 22.98 -6.32 -5.24
C SER A 283 22.19 -5.00 -5.22
N ASP A 284 20.87 -5.07 -5.41
CA ASP A 284 19.94 -3.93 -5.32
C ASP A 284 18.56 -4.40 -4.83
N PRO A 285 18.40 -4.65 -3.52
CA PRO A 285 17.19 -5.27 -2.96
C PRO A 285 15.97 -4.38 -2.96
N PHE A 286 16.13 -3.08 -3.19
CA PHE A 286 15.01 -2.14 -3.30
C PHE A 286 14.63 -1.85 -4.74
N GLY A 287 15.57 -1.96 -5.67
CA GLY A 287 15.37 -1.62 -7.07
C GLY A 287 14.93 -0.16 -7.27
N LYS A 288 14.22 0.07 -8.35
CA LYS A 288 13.57 1.36 -8.58
C LYS A 288 12.50 1.60 -7.50
N PRO A 289 12.45 2.80 -6.88
CA PRO A 289 11.49 3.12 -5.83
C PRO A 289 10.04 2.81 -6.25
N GLY A 290 9.28 2.14 -5.40
CA GLY A 290 7.90 1.74 -5.72
C GLY A 290 6.97 2.94 -5.98
N HIS A 291 7.20 4.09 -5.35
CA HIS A 291 6.47 5.33 -5.67
C HIS A 291 6.78 5.83 -7.07
N GLN A 292 8.03 5.68 -7.54
CA GLN A 292 8.39 6.01 -8.92
C GLN A 292 7.66 5.11 -9.92
N TRP A 293 7.60 3.80 -9.63
CA TRP A 293 6.83 2.85 -10.44
C TRP A 293 5.35 3.25 -10.57
N ILE A 294 4.71 3.63 -9.46
CA ILE A 294 3.29 4.03 -9.42
C ILE A 294 3.05 5.30 -10.24
N ILE A 295 3.96 6.28 -10.16
CA ILE A 295 3.85 7.54 -10.92
C ILE A 295 4.04 7.27 -12.41
N GLU A 296 5.07 6.52 -12.81
CA GLU A 296 5.31 6.13 -14.20
C GLU A 296 4.16 5.28 -14.76
N ASP A 297 3.60 4.37 -13.96
CA ASP A 297 2.44 3.57 -14.36
C ASP A 297 1.19 4.43 -14.57
N MET A 298 0.96 5.45 -13.73
CA MET A 298 -0.14 6.39 -13.94
C MET A 298 0.02 7.16 -15.25
N ILE A 299 1.22 7.63 -15.58
CA ILE A 299 1.52 8.29 -16.85
C ILE A 299 1.20 7.35 -18.02
N SER A 300 1.75 6.13 -17.99
CA SER A 300 1.48 5.13 -19.02
C SER A 300 0.00 4.75 -19.11
N ALA A 301 -0.67 4.63 -17.96
CA ALA A 301 -2.10 4.33 -17.91
C ALA A 301 -2.95 5.42 -18.56
N ILE A 302 -2.55 6.70 -18.42
CA ILE A 302 -3.21 7.83 -19.09
C ILE A 302 -2.99 7.74 -20.60
N ASP A 303 -1.74 7.61 -21.03
CA ASP A 303 -1.35 7.61 -22.46
C ASP A 303 -1.95 6.42 -23.22
N GLU A 304 -1.95 5.23 -22.61
CA GLU A 304 -2.47 3.99 -23.19
C GLU A 304 -3.98 3.80 -22.95
N ASN A 305 -4.61 4.67 -22.22
CA ASN A 305 -6.01 4.59 -21.80
C ASN A 305 -6.38 3.25 -21.15
N ARG A 306 -5.52 2.72 -20.30
CA ARG A 306 -5.74 1.51 -19.47
C ARG A 306 -5.92 1.85 -18.01
N GLN A 307 -6.29 0.86 -17.19
CA GLN A 307 -6.25 1.02 -15.73
C GLN A 307 -4.80 0.98 -15.22
N PRO A 308 -4.50 1.65 -14.09
CA PRO A 308 -3.24 1.49 -13.37
C PRO A 308 -3.04 0.04 -12.94
N ILE A 309 -1.78 -0.35 -12.70
CA ILE A 309 -1.43 -1.70 -12.21
C ILE A 309 -1.98 -1.94 -10.79
N VAL A 310 -2.01 -0.91 -9.95
CA VAL A 310 -2.60 -0.97 -8.60
C VAL A 310 -3.87 -0.13 -8.60
N THR A 311 -5.00 -0.78 -8.76
CA THR A 311 -6.32 -0.13 -8.87
C THR A 311 -6.94 0.21 -7.52
N GLY A 312 -8.06 0.96 -7.54
CA GLY A 312 -8.90 1.15 -6.36
C GLY A 312 -9.45 -0.18 -5.81
N ASP A 313 -9.84 -1.10 -6.69
CA ASP A 313 -10.32 -2.44 -6.30
C ASP A 313 -9.23 -3.25 -5.60
N ASP A 314 -7.98 -3.15 -6.04
CA ASP A 314 -6.84 -3.78 -5.34
C ASP A 314 -6.67 -3.23 -3.92
N GLY A 315 -6.69 -1.90 -3.76
CA GLY A 315 -6.62 -1.27 -2.45
C GLY A 315 -7.80 -1.64 -1.55
N LYS A 316 -9.00 -1.78 -2.12
CA LYS A 316 -10.20 -2.25 -1.40
C LYS A 316 -10.03 -3.68 -0.89
N LYS A 317 -9.51 -4.61 -1.67
CA LYS A 317 -9.26 -6.01 -1.23
C LYS A 317 -8.34 -6.09 -0.01
N ALA A 318 -7.27 -5.30 0.03
CA ALA A 318 -6.40 -5.21 1.19
C ALA A 318 -7.13 -4.65 2.41
N LEU A 319 -7.96 -3.64 2.22
CA LEU A 319 -8.82 -3.05 3.25
C LEU A 319 -9.86 -4.04 3.78
N GLU A 320 -10.52 -4.81 2.90
CA GLU A 320 -11.50 -5.85 3.26
C GLU A 320 -10.90 -6.89 4.19
N LEU A 321 -9.67 -7.36 3.91
CA LEU A 321 -8.95 -8.27 4.78
C LEU A 321 -8.72 -7.65 6.16
N VAL A 322 -8.22 -6.42 6.23
CA VAL A 322 -7.98 -5.72 7.52
C VAL A 322 -9.26 -5.55 8.32
N LEU A 323 -10.34 -5.07 7.69
CA LEU A 323 -11.62 -4.88 8.36
C LEU A 323 -12.28 -6.20 8.76
N GLY A 324 -12.08 -7.26 7.97
CA GLY A 324 -12.50 -8.61 8.34
C GLY A 324 -11.81 -9.12 9.60
N LEU A 325 -10.49 -8.91 9.70
CA LEU A 325 -9.71 -9.24 10.90
C LEU A 325 -10.22 -8.45 12.12
N TYR A 326 -10.44 -7.14 12.01
CA TYR A 326 -11.02 -6.35 13.09
C TYR A 326 -12.39 -6.84 13.55
N ARG A 327 -13.32 -7.11 12.61
CA ARG A 327 -14.65 -7.65 12.94
C ARG A 327 -14.55 -9.00 13.64
N SER A 328 -13.60 -9.84 13.23
CA SER A 328 -13.38 -11.15 13.86
C SER A 328 -12.83 -11.02 15.28
N ALA A 329 -11.86 -10.16 15.50
CA ALA A 329 -11.30 -9.89 16.82
C ALA A 329 -12.35 -9.32 17.79
N GLU A 330 -13.21 -8.41 17.32
CA GLU A 330 -14.27 -7.81 18.12
C GLU A 330 -15.38 -8.82 18.47
N SER A 331 -15.82 -9.61 17.48
CA SER A 331 -16.90 -10.60 17.69
C SER A 331 -16.45 -11.90 18.33
N HIS A 332 -15.14 -12.18 18.36
CA HIS A 332 -14.55 -13.48 18.73
C HIS A 332 -15.11 -14.65 17.92
N GLN A 333 -15.46 -14.41 16.65
CA GLN A 333 -16.01 -15.39 15.71
C GLN A 333 -15.29 -15.31 14.36
N PRO A 334 -15.27 -16.40 13.58
CA PRO A 334 -14.89 -16.33 12.17
C PRO A 334 -15.81 -15.38 11.39
N VAL A 335 -15.23 -14.61 10.46
CA VAL A 335 -15.94 -13.65 9.62
C VAL A 335 -15.73 -14.01 8.16
N LYS A 336 -16.83 -14.20 7.41
CA LYS A 336 -16.79 -14.34 5.96
C LYS A 336 -16.66 -12.97 5.30
N LEU A 337 -15.88 -12.94 4.22
CA LEU A 337 -15.75 -11.79 3.34
C LEU A 337 -16.50 -12.10 2.04
N ASP A 338 -17.17 -11.10 1.46
CA ASP A 338 -18.00 -11.23 0.26
C ASP A 338 -17.20 -11.31 -1.05
#